data_9b14a60d2c610d9868d5dc34ff5dc2f6
#
_entry.id   9b14a60d2c610d9868d5dc34ff5dc2f6
#
_cell.length_a   1.000
_cell.length_b   1.000
_cell.length_c   1.000
_cell.angle_alpha   90.00
_cell.angle_beta   90.00
_cell.angle_gamma   90.00
#
_symmetry.space_group_name_H-M   'P 1'
#
loop_
_entity.id
_entity.type
_entity.pdbx_description
1 polymer ?
#
loop_
_entity_poly.entity_id
_entity_poly.type
_entity_poly.pdbx_seq_one_letter_code
_entity_poly.pdbx_strand_id
1 'polypeptide(L)'
;MHERIIRFPVQQRSGLGARIDAKIFTGLEQLIRAYYAKDKLALLAEINLELEILRYYLRLCKDLKLLSIKQYEYALRLLFDIGQSLGGWIKQQQTRTYAKA
;
A
#
# COMPACT_ATOMS: atom_id res chain seq x y z
N MET A 1 4.44 -2.88 -10.90
CA MET A 1 5.23 -1.99 -10.04
C MET A 1 6.60 -2.54 -9.69
N HIS A 2 6.71 -3.81 -9.39
CA HIS A 2 7.98 -4.44 -9.04
C HIS A 2 9.05 -4.30 -10.12
N GLU A 3 8.70 -4.53 -11.38
CA GLU A 3 9.62 -4.41 -12.51
C GLU A 3 10.16 -2.99 -12.66
N ARG A 4 9.33 -1.98 -12.36
CA ARG A 4 9.73 -0.58 -12.46
C ARG A 4 10.71 -0.20 -11.36
N ILE A 5 10.55 -0.79 -10.18
CA ILE A 5 11.47 -0.59 -9.05
C ILE A 5 12.84 -1.18 -9.37
N ILE A 6 12.87 -2.33 -10.04
CA ILE A 6 14.11 -2.99 -10.45
C ILE A 6 14.94 -2.10 -11.40
N ARG A 7 14.29 -1.21 -12.14
CA ARG A 7 14.98 -0.29 -13.07
C ARG A 7 15.64 0.90 -12.38
N PHE A 8 15.42 1.08 -11.08
CA PHE A 8 16.09 2.16 -10.34
C PHE A 8 17.61 1.95 -10.37
N PRO A 9 18.39 3.05 -10.32
CA PRO A 9 19.83 2.93 -10.14
C PRO A 9 20.18 2.09 -8.91
N VAL A 10 21.31 1.40 -8.96
CA VAL A 10 21.68 0.44 -7.91
C VAL A 10 21.64 1.05 -6.51
N GLN A 11 22.18 2.27 -6.35
CA GLN A 11 22.19 2.92 -5.04
C GLN A 11 20.78 3.26 -4.53
N GLN A 12 19.85 3.60 -5.41
CA GLN A 12 18.46 3.85 -4.99
C GLN A 12 17.69 2.55 -4.76
N ARG A 13 18.03 1.48 -5.49
CA ARG A 13 17.42 0.17 -5.26
C ARG A 13 17.75 -0.39 -3.89
N SER A 14 19.00 -0.23 -3.44
CA SER A 14 19.40 -0.71 -2.12
C SER A 14 18.80 0.14 -0.99
N GLY A 15 18.33 1.36 -1.30
CA GLY A 15 17.65 2.25 -0.36
C GLY A 15 16.16 2.25 -0.56
N LEU A 16 15.68 3.19 -1.38
CA LEU A 16 14.24 3.48 -1.52
C LEU A 16 13.47 2.35 -2.21
N GLY A 17 14.03 1.76 -3.27
CA GLY A 17 13.38 0.66 -3.98
C GLY A 17 13.18 -0.55 -3.09
N ALA A 18 14.19 -0.89 -2.28
CA ALA A 18 14.08 -2.01 -1.36
C ALA A 18 13.04 -1.77 -0.29
N ARG A 19 12.90 -0.53 0.18
CA ARG A 19 11.86 -0.17 1.17
C ARG A 19 10.47 -0.31 0.59
N ILE A 20 10.28 0.09 -0.67
CA ILE A 20 9.00 -0.03 -1.35
C ILE A 20 8.63 -1.50 -1.52
N ASP A 21 9.57 -2.35 -1.97
CA ASP A 21 9.34 -3.79 -2.07
C ASP A 21 8.95 -4.38 -0.73
N ALA A 22 9.67 -4.04 0.33
CA ALA A 22 9.37 -4.54 1.67
C ALA A 22 7.96 -4.13 2.12
N LYS A 23 7.55 -2.91 1.82
CA LYS A 23 6.21 -2.42 2.16
C LYS A 23 5.12 -3.19 1.41
N ILE A 24 5.35 -3.50 0.14
CA ILE A 24 4.41 -4.28 -0.67
C ILE A 24 4.23 -5.68 -0.07
N PHE A 25 5.33 -6.38 0.24
CA PHE A 25 5.26 -7.71 0.83
C PHE A 25 4.60 -7.69 2.20
N THR A 26 4.94 -6.72 3.05
CA THR A 26 4.30 -6.56 4.36
C THR A 26 2.80 -6.34 4.19
N GLY A 27 2.39 -5.50 3.24
CA GLY A 27 0.98 -5.25 2.97
C GLY A 27 0.24 -6.50 2.55
N LEU A 28 0.84 -7.31 1.69
CA LEU A 28 0.26 -8.58 1.26
C LEU A 28 0.09 -9.54 2.44
N GLU A 29 1.10 -9.66 3.29
CA GLU A 29 1.03 -10.50 4.49
C GLU A 29 -0.08 -10.02 5.43
N GLN A 30 -0.20 -8.71 5.61
CA GLN A 30 -1.23 -8.13 6.46
C GLN A 30 -2.62 -8.37 5.91
N LEU A 31 -2.80 -8.32 4.59
CA LEU A 31 -4.09 -8.63 3.96
C LEU A 31 -4.49 -10.08 4.23
N ILE A 32 -3.54 -11.01 4.12
CA ILE A 32 -3.80 -12.41 4.40
C ILE A 32 -4.18 -12.60 5.87
N ARG A 33 -3.45 -11.95 6.78
CA ARG A 33 -3.76 -12.00 8.21
C ARG A 33 -5.15 -11.43 8.52
N ALA A 34 -5.50 -10.32 7.87
CA ALA A 34 -6.81 -9.69 8.06
C ALA A 34 -7.94 -10.61 7.59
N TYR A 35 -7.71 -11.34 6.51
CA TYR A 35 -8.71 -12.27 5.98
C TYR A 35 -9.07 -13.35 7.00
N TYR A 36 -8.09 -13.84 7.75
CA TYR A 36 -8.30 -14.90 8.73
C TYR A 36 -8.54 -14.42 10.15
N ALA A 37 -8.39 -13.15 10.43
CA ALA A 37 -8.53 -12.60 11.78
C ALA A 37 -10.00 -12.48 12.19
N LYS A 38 -10.26 -12.60 13.48
CA LYS A 38 -11.60 -12.35 14.05
C LYS A 38 -11.86 -10.86 14.10
N ASP A 39 -10.92 -10.10 14.65
CA ASP A 39 -10.98 -8.62 14.68
C ASP A 39 -10.18 -8.08 13.51
N LYS A 40 -10.89 -7.66 12.48
CA LYS A 40 -10.27 -7.20 11.25
C LYS A 40 -9.97 -5.70 11.25
N LEU A 41 -10.68 -4.93 12.06
CA LEU A 41 -10.59 -3.46 11.98
C LEU A 41 -9.18 -2.93 12.26
N ALA A 42 -8.52 -3.43 13.30
CA ALA A 42 -7.18 -2.99 13.64
C ALA A 42 -6.19 -3.29 12.52
N LEU A 43 -6.26 -4.50 11.96
CA LEU A 43 -5.38 -4.92 10.86
C LEU A 43 -5.65 -4.12 9.60
N LEU A 44 -6.91 -3.87 9.28
CA LEU A 44 -7.27 -3.08 8.10
C LEU A 44 -6.81 -1.64 8.23
N ALA A 45 -6.88 -1.07 9.44
CA ALA A 45 -6.38 0.27 9.69
C ALA A 45 -4.86 0.36 9.49
N GLU A 46 -4.13 -0.67 9.92
CA GLU A 46 -2.68 -0.73 9.69
C GLU A 46 -2.35 -0.80 8.20
N ILE A 47 -3.10 -1.60 7.44
CA ILE A 47 -2.89 -1.70 5.99
C ILE A 47 -3.15 -0.36 5.34
N ASN A 48 -4.19 0.35 5.76
CA ASN A 48 -4.51 1.67 5.24
C ASN A 48 -3.37 2.66 5.48
N LEU A 49 -2.77 2.61 6.67
CA LEU A 49 -1.60 3.43 6.99
C LEU A 49 -0.41 3.08 6.09
N GLU A 50 -0.18 1.79 5.85
CA GLU A 50 0.90 1.35 4.96
C GLU A 50 0.72 1.88 3.54
N LEU A 51 -0.52 1.93 3.04
CA LEU A 51 -0.82 2.52 1.74
C LEU A 51 -0.47 4.01 1.71
N GLU A 52 -0.76 4.74 2.78
CA GLU A 52 -0.42 6.16 2.87
C GLU A 52 1.09 6.36 2.86
N ILE A 53 1.82 5.55 3.61
CA ILE A 53 3.29 5.61 3.63
C ILE A 53 3.85 5.32 2.24
N LEU A 54 3.27 4.34 1.55
CA LEU A 54 3.71 3.99 0.20
C LEU A 54 3.49 5.13 -0.79
N ARG A 55 2.40 5.88 -0.65
CA ARG A 55 2.14 7.07 -1.47
C ARG A 55 3.25 8.11 -1.30
N TYR A 56 3.70 8.34 -0.07
CA TYR A 56 4.81 9.27 0.19
C TYR A 56 6.10 8.78 -0.44
N TYR A 57 6.39 7.49 -0.35
CA TYR A 57 7.59 6.93 -0.99
C TYR A 57 7.53 7.09 -2.51
N LEU A 58 6.38 6.86 -3.12
CA LEU A 58 6.22 7.03 -4.57
C LEU A 58 6.39 8.49 -4.98
N ARG A 59 5.88 9.41 -4.19
CA ARG A 59 6.07 10.84 -4.46
C ARG A 59 7.55 11.22 -4.38
N LEU A 60 8.26 10.69 -3.38
CA LEU A 60 9.69 10.91 -3.27
C LEU A 60 10.43 10.37 -4.49
N CYS A 61 10.05 9.18 -4.96
CA CYS A 61 10.62 8.62 -6.19
C CYS A 61 10.41 9.52 -7.39
N LYS A 62 9.21 10.09 -7.53
CA LYS A 62 8.92 11.04 -8.61
C LYS A 62 9.78 12.29 -8.49
N ASP A 63 9.86 12.87 -7.29
CA ASP A 63 10.61 14.09 -7.04
C ASP A 63 12.10 13.89 -7.29
N LEU A 64 12.62 12.70 -7.00
CA LEU A 64 14.02 12.32 -7.27
C LEU A 64 14.23 11.87 -8.71
N LYS A 65 13.20 11.92 -9.55
CA LYS A 65 13.24 11.52 -10.96
C LYS A 65 13.57 10.06 -11.18
N LEU A 66 13.24 9.22 -10.19
CA LEU A 66 13.38 7.76 -10.31
C LEU A 66 12.18 7.14 -11.01
N LEU A 67 11.05 7.85 -11.02
CA LEU A 67 9.84 7.49 -11.77
C LEU A 67 9.46 8.66 -12.68
N SER A 68 8.98 8.34 -13.88
CA SER A 68 8.36 9.34 -14.73
C SER A 68 7.00 9.76 -14.15
N ILE A 69 6.46 10.87 -14.63
CA ILE A 69 5.13 11.32 -14.22
C ILE A 69 4.09 10.26 -14.57
N LYS A 70 4.18 9.64 -15.73
CA LYS A 70 3.24 8.59 -16.14
C LYS A 70 3.31 7.36 -15.25
N GLN A 71 4.52 6.94 -14.87
CA GLN A 71 4.71 5.81 -13.98
C GLN A 71 4.16 6.11 -12.59
N TYR A 72 4.38 7.33 -12.11
CA TYR A 72 3.87 7.77 -10.83
C TYR A 72 2.34 7.79 -10.82
N GLU A 73 1.72 8.36 -11.86
CA GLU A 73 0.26 8.42 -11.99
C GLU A 73 -0.35 7.02 -12.03
N TYR A 74 0.27 6.11 -12.76
CA TYR A 74 -0.18 4.71 -12.83
C TYR A 74 -0.15 4.05 -11.45
N ALA A 75 0.95 4.22 -10.73
CA ALA A 75 1.09 3.64 -9.39
C ALA A 75 0.08 4.23 -8.42
N LEU A 76 -0.14 5.56 -8.46
CA LEU A 76 -1.15 6.19 -7.62
C LEU A 76 -2.56 5.69 -7.91
N ARG A 77 -2.87 5.43 -9.17
CA ARG A 77 -4.18 4.88 -9.55
C ARG A 77 -4.39 3.50 -8.95
N LEU A 78 -3.36 2.65 -9.02
CA LEU A 78 -3.43 1.33 -8.40
C LEU A 78 -3.65 1.42 -6.90
N LEU A 79 -2.91 2.31 -6.23
CA LEU A 79 -3.08 2.52 -4.79
C LEU A 79 -4.46 3.08 -4.45
N PHE A 80 -4.98 3.96 -5.29
CA PHE A 80 -6.32 4.50 -5.10
C PHE A 80 -7.37 3.39 -5.18
N ASP A 81 -7.28 2.52 -6.18
CA ASP A 81 -8.21 1.40 -6.34
C ASP A 81 -8.14 0.44 -5.16
N ILE A 82 -6.94 0.11 -4.70
CA ILE A 82 -6.74 -0.72 -3.52
C ILE A 82 -7.34 -0.04 -2.29
N GLY A 83 -7.09 1.27 -2.15
CA GLY A 83 -7.61 2.06 -1.03
C GLY A 83 -9.12 2.10 -0.99
N GLN A 84 -9.78 2.18 -2.14
CA GLN A 84 -11.24 2.15 -2.21
C GLN A 84 -11.79 0.78 -1.77
N SER A 85 -11.19 -0.30 -2.25
CA SER A 85 -11.59 -1.65 -1.85
C SER A 85 -11.39 -1.85 -0.36
N LEU A 86 -10.26 -1.40 0.17
CA LEU A 86 -9.95 -1.48 1.58
C LEU A 86 -10.92 -0.66 2.42
N GLY A 87 -11.23 0.57 1.97
CA GLY A 87 -12.20 1.44 2.64
C GLY A 87 -13.59 0.82 2.71
N GLY A 88 -14.02 0.16 1.63
CA GLY A 88 -15.28 -0.57 1.61
C GLY A 88 -15.30 -1.72 2.61
N TRP A 89 -14.20 -2.46 2.69
CA TRP A 89 -14.07 -3.56 3.65
C TRP A 89 -14.08 -3.05 5.09
N ILE A 90 -13.35 -1.98 5.37
CA ILE A 90 -13.35 -1.34 6.70
C ILE A 90 -14.78 -0.93 7.09
N LYS A 91 -15.47 -0.27 6.18
CA LYS A 91 -16.84 0.18 6.42
C LYS A 91 -17.78 -0.99 6.71
N GLN A 92 -17.64 -2.08 5.97
CA GLN A 92 -18.41 -3.29 6.20
C GLN A 92 -18.15 -3.86 7.60
N GLN A 93 -16.89 -3.91 8.03
CA GLN A 93 -16.54 -4.41 9.35
C GLN A 93 -17.04 -3.51 10.46
N GLN A 94 -17.02 -2.21 10.26
CA GLN A 94 -17.58 -1.25 11.23
C GLN A 94 -19.09 -1.48 11.39
N THR A 95 -19.80 -1.64 10.29
CA THR A 95 -21.23 -1.91 10.31
C THR A 95 -21.56 -3.20 11.07
N ARG A 96 -20.79 -4.26 10.82
CA ARG A 96 -20.96 -5.53 11.52
C ARG A 96 -20.71 -5.40 13.02
N THR A 97 -19.72 -4.62 13.40
CA THR A 97 -19.41 -4.38 14.81
C THR A 97 -20.56 -3.65 15.50
N TYR A 98 -21.09 -2.62 14.88
CA TYR A 98 -22.24 -1.89 15.42
C TYR A 98 -23.50 -2.77 15.50
N ALA A 99 -23.72 -3.61 14.51
CA ALA A 99 -24.86 -4.50 14.49
C ALA A 99 -24.80 -5.53 15.63
N LYS A 100 -23.60 -5.90 16.08
CA LYS A 100 -23.43 -6.84 17.20
C LYS A 100 -23.50 -6.17 18.56
N ALA A 101 -23.31 -4.88 18.59
CA ALA A 101 -23.38 -4.13 19.83
C ALA A 101 -24.84 -3.88 20.21
#